data_7ce15da8ca3d1efc48afb519f7b08293
#
_entry.id   7ce15da8ca3d1efc48afb519f7b08293
#
_cell.length_a   1.000
_cell.length_b   1.000
_cell.length_c   1.000
_cell.angle_alpha   90.00
_cell.angle_beta   90.00
_cell.angle_gamma   90.00
#
_symmetry.space_group_name_H-M   'P 1'
#
loop_
_entity.id
_entity.type
_entity.pdbx_description
1 polymer ?
#
loop_
_entity_poly.entity_id
_entity_poly.type
_entity_poly.pdbx_seq_one_letter_code
_entity_poly.pdbx_strand_id
1 'polypeptide(L)'
;MPSSPSTRFSKPELLAPAGGPEPFYAALAAGADAIYCGMGSFNARRKADNFTDESFEAACRAAHLAGSRVYVTVNIVIKDEEMSEALSLVDRCWRLGADAFIIQDWGLFFEIRRLVPEV
;
A
#
# COMPACT_ATOMS: atom_id res chain seq x y z
N MET A 1 28.34 -2.66 20.71
CA MET A 1 27.49 -2.53 21.63
C MET A 1 26.28 -3.26 21.38
N PRO A 2 25.97 -3.81 22.27
CA PRO A 2 24.81 -4.53 22.11
C PRO A 2 23.79 -3.65 21.53
N SER A 3 22.88 -4.27 20.93
CA SER A 3 21.79 -3.58 20.45
C SER A 3 21.43 -2.58 21.48
N SER A 4 21.39 -1.37 21.09
CA SER A 4 21.05 -0.37 22.00
C SER A 4 19.63 -0.63 22.48
N PRO A 5 19.30 -0.21 23.66
CA PRO A 5 17.95 -0.36 24.15
C PRO A 5 16.91 0.22 23.21
N SER A 6 17.26 1.24 22.45
CA SER A 6 16.33 1.83 21.52
C SER A 6 15.90 0.86 20.43
N THR A 7 16.73 -0.13 20.10
CA THR A 7 16.35 -1.14 19.13
C THR A 7 15.23 -2.02 19.68
N ARG A 8 15.32 -2.36 20.97
CA ARG A 8 14.35 -3.20 21.62
C ARG A 8 13.06 -2.49 21.94
N PHE A 9 13.17 -1.22 22.29
CA PHE A 9 12.04 -0.44 22.77
C PHE A 9 11.66 0.64 21.79
N SER A 10 11.98 0.45 20.51
CA SER A 10 11.61 1.43 19.52
C SER A 10 10.09 1.52 19.44
N LYS A 11 9.62 2.69 19.11
CA LYS A 11 8.23 2.97 18.99
C LYS A 11 7.60 2.05 17.94
N PRO A 12 6.43 1.48 18.20
CA PRO A 12 5.75 0.69 17.19
C PRO A 12 5.33 1.55 16.00
N GLU A 13 5.24 0.91 14.85
CA GLU A 13 4.77 1.59 13.64
C GLU A 13 3.28 1.88 13.79
N LEU A 14 2.91 3.13 13.54
CA LEU A 14 1.50 3.53 13.54
C LEU A 14 0.97 3.37 12.13
N LEU A 15 0.13 2.38 11.93
CA LEU A 15 -0.44 2.06 10.64
C LEU A 15 -1.89 2.55 10.58
N ALA A 16 -2.21 3.36 9.59
CA ALA A 16 -3.54 3.93 9.46
C ALA A 16 -4.17 3.57 8.12
N PRO A 17 -5.49 3.38 8.07
CA PRO A 17 -6.19 3.13 6.80
C PRO A 17 -6.57 4.44 6.13
N ALA A 18 -6.71 4.41 4.81
CA ALA A 18 -7.23 5.56 4.08
C ALA A 18 -8.00 5.09 2.85
N GLY A 19 -9.26 5.48 2.76
CA GLY A 19 -10.11 5.12 1.63
C GLY A 19 -9.92 6.02 0.42
N GLY A 20 -9.23 7.13 0.55
CA GLY A 20 -9.00 8.07 -0.53
C GLY A 20 -8.06 9.18 -0.10
N PRO A 21 -7.90 10.23 -0.93
CA PRO A 21 -6.92 11.28 -0.65
C PRO A 21 -7.15 12.02 0.67
N GLU A 22 -8.38 12.41 0.95
CA GLU A 22 -8.64 13.21 2.14
C GLU A 22 -8.26 12.48 3.44
N PRO A 23 -8.77 11.26 3.70
CA PRO A 23 -8.33 10.56 4.90
C PRO A 23 -6.84 10.21 4.87
N PHE A 24 -6.26 10.04 3.68
CA PHE A 24 -4.82 9.79 3.57
C PHE A 24 -4.01 10.95 4.14
N TYR A 25 -4.31 12.17 3.70
CA TYR A 25 -3.59 13.34 4.19
C TYR A 25 -3.87 13.62 5.66
N ALA A 26 -5.08 13.30 6.13
CA ALA A 26 -5.39 13.42 7.54
C ALA A 26 -4.54 12.47 8.38
N ALA A 27 -4.40 11.23 7.93
CA ALA A 27 -3.57 10.25 8.64
C ALA A 27 -2.11 10.67 8.64
N LEU A 28 -1.64 11.19 7.52
CA LEU A 28 -0.26 11.66 7.40
C LEU A 28 -0.02 12.83 8.36
N ALA A 29 -0.93 13.78 8.41
CA ALA A 29 -0.82 14.92 9.31
C ALA A 29 -0.87 14.50 10.77
N ALA A 30 -1.57 13.41 11.08
CA ALA A 30 -1.66 12.89 12.43
C ALA A 30 -0.43 12.07 12.84
N GLY A 31 0.53 11.88 11.95
CA GLY A 31 1.78 11.22 12.30
C GLY A 31 1.82 9.73 11.99
N ALA A 32 0.99 9.24 11.09
CA ALA A 32 1.05 7.83 10.71
C ALA A 32 2.40 7.50 10.11
N ASP A 33 2.96 6.37 10.51
CA ASP A 33 4.24 5.89 9.97
C ASP A 33 4.05 5.16 8.66
N ALA A 34 2.88 4.57 8.48
CA ALA A 34 2.50 3.92 7.23
C ALA A 34 1.00 4.06 7.04
N ILE A 35 0.58 4.14 5.80
CA ILE A 35 -0.83 4.28 5.46
C ILE A 35 -1.18 3.23 4.43
N TYR A 36 -2.24 2.46 4.68
CA TYR A 36 -2.66 1.48 3.69
C TYR A 36 -3.96 1.93 3.02
N CYS A 37 -4.01 1.73 1.73
CA CYS A 37 -5.15 2.14 0.92
C CYS A 37 -5.35 1.15 -0.22
N GLY A 38 -6.51 1.22 -0.84
CA GLY A 38 -6.83 0.35 -1.96
C GLY A 38 -6.98 1.13 -3.24
N MET A 39 -6.82 0.42 -4.35
CA MET A 39 -7.02 0.99 -5.67
C MET A 39 -7.78 0.00 -6.54
N GLY A 40 -8.66 0.53 -7.36
CA GLY A 40 -9.38 -0.30 -8.29
C GLY A 40 -10.39 -1.22 -7.62
N SER A 41 -10.78 -2.25 -8.34
CA SER A 41 -11.85 -3.13 -7.92
C SER A 41 -11.41 -4.30 -7.04
N PHE A 42 -10.11 -4.44 -6.79
CA PHE A 42 -9.59 -5.57 -6.02
C PHE A 42 -9.39 -5.23 -4.55
N ASN A 43 -10.14 -4.28 -4.06
CA ASN A 43 -10.08 -3.84 -2.69
C ASN A 43 -11.42 -4.15 -2.03
N ALA A 44 -11.40 -4.69 -0.82
CA ALA A 44 -12.64 -5.01 -0.09
C ALA A 44 -13.47 -3.77 0.19
N ARG A 45 -12.84 -2.60 0.24
CA ARG A 45 -13.53 -1.33 0.40
C ARG A 45 -13.65 -0.66 -0.95
N ARG A 46 -14.67 -0.98 -1.69
CA ARG A 46 -14.81 -0.48 -3.04
C ARG A 46 -15.48 0.86 -3.17
N LYS A 47 -15.71 1.53 -2.08
CA LYS A 47 -16.51 2.72 -2.13
C LYS A 47 -15.78 3.89 -2.74
N ALA A 48 -16.53 4.83 -3.19
CA ALA A 48 -16.10 6.05 -3.82
C ALA A 48 -14.98 6.74 -3.07
N ASP A 49 -14.43 7.76 -3.62
CA ASP A 49 -13.29 8.52 -3.10
C ASP A 49 -11.98 7.76 -3.19
N ASN A 50 -11.92 6.77 -4.09
CA ASN A 50 -10.68 6.09 -4.38
C ASN A 50 -9.70 7.04 -5.05
N PHE A 51 -8.43 6.67 -4.99
CA PHE A 51 -7.38 7.43 -5.65
C PHE A 51 -7.45 7.27 -7.17
N THR A 52 -7.13 8.33 -7.89
CA THR A 52 -6.73 8.24 -9.28
C THR A 52 -5.23 7.99 -9.30
N ASP A 53 -4.70 7.67 -10.49
CA ASP A 53 -3.25 7.49 -10.61
C ASP A 53 -2.51 8.76 -10.18
N GLU A 54 -2.99 9.92 -10.62
CA GLU A 54 -2.35 11.18 -10.27
C GLU A 54 -2.42 11.48 -8.78
N SER A 55 -3.58 11.27 -8.17
CA SER A 55 -3.72 11.56 -6.75
C SER A 55 -2.96 10.55 -5.90
N PHE A 56 -2.84 9.31 -6.36
CA PHE A 56 -2.07 8.31 -5.63
C PHE A 56 -0.58 8.62 -5.70
N GLU A 57 -0.10 8.99 -6.87
CA GLU A 57 1.32 9.35 -7.01
C GLU A 57 1.67 10.54 -6.13
N ALA A 58 0.80 11.55 -6.11
CA ALA A 58 1.02 12.72 -5.27
C ALA A 58 1.02 12.35 -3.78
N ALA A 59 0.11 11.45 -3.39
CA ALA A 59 0.05 10.99 -2.00
C ALA A 59 1.31 10.23 -1.60
N CYS A 60 1.79 9.35 -2.48
CA CYS A 60 3.03 8.62 -2.22
C CYS A 60 4.20 9.57 -2.03
N ARG A 61 4.27 10.57 -2.89
CA ARG A 61 5.36 11.55 -2.79
C ARG A 61 5.29 12.31 -1.47
N ALA A 62 4.10 12.73 -1.06
CA ALA A 62 3.92 13.44 0.19
C ALA A 62 4.30 12.55 1.38
N ALA A 63 3.88 11.29 1.35
CA ALA A 63 4.21 10.35 2.43
C ALA A 63 5.72 10.15 2.54
N HIS A 64 6.39 9.96 1.42
CA HIS A 64 7.83 9.74 1.41
C HIS A 64 8.59 10.96 1.91
N LEU A 65 8.14 12.14 1.56
CA LEU A 65 8.76 13.35 2.08
C LEU A 65 8.61 13.46 3.60
N ALA A 66 7.55 12.90 4.15
CA ALA A 66 7.34 12.89 5.60
C ALA A 66 7.98 11.67 6.28
N GLY A 67 8.65 10.81 5.53
CA GLY A 67 9.26 9.61 6.08
C GLY A 67 8.29 8.47 6.32
N SER A 68 7.11 8.53 5.72
CA SER A 68 6.07 7.51 5.88
C SER A 68 6.03 6.58 4.69
N ARG A 69 5.40 5.42 4.86
CA ARG A 69 5.28 4.40 3.81
C ARG A 69 3.84 4.26 3.36
N VAL A 70 3.68 3.79 2.13
CA VAL A 70 2.36 3.60 1.54
C VAL A 70 2.20 2.14 1.14
N TYR A 71 1.18 1.49 1.69
CA TYR A 71 0.86 0.10 1.37
C TYR A 71 -0.44 0.06 0.58
N VAL A 72 -0.50 -0.82 -0.41
CA VAL A 72 -1.70 -0.99 -1.21
C VAL A 72 -2.32 -2.33 -0.88
N THR A 73 -3.62 -2.34 -0.61
CA THR A 73 -4.32 -3.57 -0.29
C THR A 73 -4.96 -4.17 -1.54
N VAL A 74 -4.71 -5.46 -1.73
CA VAL A 74 -5.43 -6.29 -2.68
C VAL A 74 -5.90 -7.47 -1.85
N ASN A 75 -6.84 -7.21 -0.97
CA ASN A 75 -7.19 -8.12 0.10
C ASN A 75 -8.45 -8.92 -0.18
N ILE A 76 -8.63 -9.34 -1.43
CA ILE A 76 -9.70 -10.24 -1.83
C ILE A 76 -9.11 -11.40 -2.60
N VAL A 77 -9.90 -12.47 -2.74
CA VAL A 77 -9.51 -13.63 -3.52
C VAL A 77 -9.65 -13.29 -5.00
N ILE A 78 -8.64 -13.63 -5.78
CA ILE A 78 -8.58 -13.28 -7.21
C ILE A 78 -8.98 -14.50 -8.04
N LYS A 79 -9.95 -14.33 -8.91
CA LYS A 79 -10.32 -15.38 -9.85
C LYS A 79 -9.28 -15.44 -10.96
N ASP A 80 -9.16 -16.61 -11.58
CA ASP A 80 -8.16 -16.82 -12.62
C ASP A 80 -8.25 -15.77 -13.73
N GLU A 81 -9.47 -15.44 -14.15
CA GLU A 81 -9.64 -14.47 -15.22
C GLU A 81 -9.33 -13.04 -14.80
N GLU A 82 -9.15 -12.81 -13.50
CA GLU A 82 -8.81 -11.49 -12.98
C GLU A 82 -7.32 -11.33 -12.72
N MET A 83 -6.56 -12.40 -12.84
CA MET A 83 -5.15 -12.37 -12.45
C MET A 83 -4.35 -11.34 -13.23
N SER A 84 -4.55 -11.28 -14.54
CA SER A 84 -3.83 -10.34 -15.38
C SER A 84 -4.10 -8.90 -14.98
N GLU A 85 -5.36 -8.59 -14.67
CA GLU A 85 -5.77 -7.25 -14.25
C GLU A 85 -5.18 -6.91 -12.88
N ALA A 86 -5.18 -7.88 -11.97
CA ALA A 86 -4.61 -7.66 -10.64
C ALA A 86 -3.11 -7.40 -10.73
N LEU A 87 -2.41 -8.16 -11.57
CA LEU A 87 -0.98 -7.95 -11.76
C LEU A 87 -0.68 -6.59 -12.38
N SER A 88 -1.51 -6.15 -13.32
CA SER A 88 -1.35 -4.82 -13.91
C SER A 88 -1.53 -3.74 -12.86
N LEU A 89 -2.49 -3.92 -11.97
CA LEU A 89 -2.72 -2.95 -10.89
C LEU A 89 -1.52 -2.88 -9.96
N VAL A 90 -0.97 -4.03 -9.57
CA VAL A 90 0.20 -4.08 -8.71
C VAL A 90 1.38 -3.37 -9.36
N ASP A 91 1.63 -3.68 -10.63
CA ASP A 91 2.73 -3.05 -11.35
C ASP A 91 2.56 -1.53 -11.43
N ARG A 92 1.35 -1.08 -11.73
CA ARG A 92 1.07 0.34 -11.82
C ARG A 92 1.28 1.05 -10.48
N CYS A 93 0.74 0.49 -9.41
CA CYS A 93 0.89 1.09 -8.08
C CYS A 93 2.34 1.11 -7.65
N TRP A 94 3.10 0.05 -7.96
CA TRP A 94 4.52 0.00 -7.65
C TRP A 94 5.26 1.15 -8.32
N ARG A 95 4.96 1.37 -9.59
CA ARG A 95 5.59 2.45 -10.36
C ARG A 95 5.20 3.84 -9.86
N LEU A 96 3.99 3.96 -9.32
CA LEU A 96 3.51 5.25 -8.82
C LEU A 96 4.06 5.57 -7.43
N GLY A 97 4.67 4.60 -6.75
CA GLY A 97 5.34 4.87 -5.49
C GLY A 97 4.95 4.03 -4.30
N ALA A 98 4.10 3.02 -4.49
CA ALA A 98 3.73 2.14 -3.37
C ALA A 98 4.98 1.44 -2.82
N ASP A 99 5.03 1.28 -1.51
CA ASP A 99 6.16 0.64 -0.85
C ASP A 99 5.97 -0.85 -0.65
N ALA A 100 4.73 -1.30 -0.53
CA ALA A 100 4.44 -2.71 -0.33
C ALA A 100 2.97 -2.99 -0.62
N PHE A 101 2.62 -4.26 -0.69
CA PHE A 101 1.27 -4.70 -0.97
C PHE A 101 0.80 -5.65 0.11
N ILE A 102 -0.47 -5.52 0.48
CA ILE A 102 -1.10 -6.43 1.43
C ILE A 102 -1.98 -7.36 0.60
N ILE A 103 -1.59 -8.61 0.52
CA ILE A 103 -2.18 -9.58 -0.39
C ILE A 103 -2.84 -10.70 0.39
N GLN A 104 -4.03 -11.10 -0.04
CA GLN A 104 -4.72 -12.23 0.56
C GLN A 104 -4.65 -13.47 -0.31
N ASP A 105 -4.66 -13.30 -1.63
CA ASP A 105 -4.69 -14.43 -2.58
C ASP A 105 -3.28 -14.98 -2.80
N TRP A 106 -3.08 -16.27 -2.49
CA TRP A 106 -1.77 -16.91 -2.63
C TRP A 106 -1.29 -17.00 -4.08
N GLY A 107 -2.23 -17.20 -5.01
CA GLY A 107 -1.87 -17.23 -6.44
C GLY A 107 -1.28 -15.90 -6.88
N LEU A 108 -1.93 -14.81 -6.48
CA LEU A 108 -1.42 -13.48 -6.79
C LEU A 108 -0.07 -13.23 -6.12
N PHE A 109 0.08 -13.67 -4.87
CA PHE A 109 1.34 -13.53 -4.15
C PHE A 109 2.49 -14.17 -4.91
N PHE A 110 2.32 -15.42 -5.36
CA PHE A 110 3.37 -16.11 -6.07
C PHE A 110 3.67 -15.49 -7.43
N GLU A 111 2.64 -15.02 -8.14
CA GLU A 111 2.86 -14.38 -9.43
C GLU A 111 3.61 -13.06 -9.28
N ILE A 112 3.31 -12.28 -8.26
CA ILE A 112 4.03 -11.05 -8.00
C ILE A 112 5.49 -11.35 -7.70
N ARG A 113 5.76 -12.33 -6.84
CA ARG A 113 7.14 -12.69 -6.50
C ARG A 113 7.92 -13.17 -7.73
N ARG A 114 7.24 -13.82 -8.66
CA ARG A 114 7.88 -14.31 -9.87
C ARG A 114 8.18 -13.19 -10.85
N LEU A 115 7.25 -12.25 -11.00
CA LEU A 115 7.35 -11.22 -12.04
C LEU A 115 8.03 -9.94 -11.57
N VAL A 116 7.86 -9.60 -10.31
CA VAL A 116 8.41 -8.36 -9.74
C VAL A 116 9.03 -8.70 -8.38
N PRO A 117 10.18 -9.35 -8.37
CA PRO A 117 10.77 -9.81 -7.11
C PRO A 117 11.16 -8.68 -6.15
N GLU A 118 11.24 -7.44 -6.62
CA GLU A 118 11.58 -6.31 -5.78
C GLU A 118 10.44 -5.91 -4.84
N VAL A 119 9.24 -6.28 -5.17
CA VAL A 119 8.06 -5.90 -4.38
C VAL A 119 8.05 -6.59 -3.03
#